data_e0c36548b205ebbc4bb7e533b1a54a9e
#
_entry.id   e0c36548b205ebbc4bb7e533b1a54a9e
#
_cell.length_a   1.000
_cell.length_b   1.000
_cell.length_c   1.000
_cell.angle_alpha   90.00
_cell.angle_beta   90.00
_cell.angle_gamma   90.00
#
_symmetry.space_group_name_H-M   'P 1'
#
loop_
_entity.id
_entity.type
_entity.pdbx_description
1 polymer ?
#
loop_
_entity_poly.entity_id
_entity_poly.type
_entity_poly.pdbx_seq_one_letter_code
_entity_poly.pdbx_strand_id
1 'polypeptide(L)'
;DLFAGTGNISLEFASRYAKLVLSVDVNGRCIDYISKMAAEFKFKNLTAVRANVFAFLSRPAGSYDVIFADPPYDLENRESVAQLIFENNWLADEGWFIMEHDKYISFKDHPYFSEERRYGKIHFSFFRKPGAENSESQD
;
A
#
# COMPACT_ATOMS: atom_id res chain seq x y z
N ASP A 1 -0.11 1.12 4.61
CA ASP A 1 -1.34 0.33 4.44
C ASP A 1 -2.45 1.25 3.96
N LEU A 2 -2.74 1.18 2.68
CA LEU A 2 -3.75 2.01 2.01
C LEU A 2 -5.09 1.29 1.99
N PHE A 3 -6.17 2.01 2.23
CA PHE A 3 -7.50 1.41 2.45
C PHE A 3 -7.46 0.44 3.63
N ALA A 4 -6.89 0.88 4.72
CA ALA A 4 -6.49 0.01 5.83
C ALA A 4 -7.65 -0.71 6.54
N GLY A 5 -8.86 -0.18 6.47
CA GLY A 5 -10.02 -0.78 7.14
C GLY A 5 -9.77 -0.88 8.64
N THR A 6 -9.94 -2.06 9.22
CA THR A 6 -9.68 -2.30 10.64
C THR A 6 -8.19 -2.48 10.97
N GLY A 7 -7.32 -2.39 9.96
CA GLY A 7 -5.88 -2.34 10.16
C GLY A 7 -5.19 -3.65 10.43
N ASN A 8 -5.76 -4.78 10.01
CA ASN A 8 -5.15 -6.09 10.24
C ASN A 8 -3.72 -6.17 9.68
N ILE A 9 -3.50 -5.66 8.47
CA ILE A 9 -2.16 -5.64 7.85
C ILE A 9 -1.23 -4.70 8.63
N SER A 10 -1.70 -3.49 8.95
CA SER A 10 -0.91 -2.53 9.72
C SER A 10 -0.48 -3.07 11.08
N LEU A 11 -1.42 -3.68 11.81
CA LEU A 11 -1.14 -4.24 13.12
C LEU A 11 -0.14 -5.40 13.04
N GLU A 12 -0.25 -6.23 12.01
CA GLU A 12 0.67 -7.34 11.78
C GLU A 12 2.10 -6.83 11.53
N PHE A 13 2.27 -5.84 10.64
CA PHE A 13 3.58 -5.23 10.40
C PHE A 13 4.15 -4.57 11.65
N ALA A 14 3.32 -3.86 12.40
CA ALA A 14 3.75 -3.22 13.64
C ALA A 14 4.22 -4.26 14.68
N SER A 15 3.51 -5.38 14.79
CA SER A 15 3.85 -6.47 15.71
C SER A 15 5.17 -7.17 15.34
N ARG A 16 5.55 -7.11 14.07
CA ARG A 16 6.78 -7.73 13.55
C ARG A 16 7.95 -6.75 13.47
N TYR A 17 7.90 -5.69 14.25
CA TYR A 17 8.98 -4.72 14.42
C TYR A 17 9.30 -3.88 13.18
N ALA A 18 8.33 -3.64 12.31
CA ALA A 18 8.50 -2.62 11.28
C ALA A 18 8.89 -1.29 11.93
N LYS A 19 9.82 -0.57 11.33
CA LYS A 19 10.33 0.69 11.90
C LYS A 19 9.23 1.74 12.02
N LEU A 20 8.40 1.85 10.99
CA LEU A 20 7.27 2.76 10.94
C LEU A 20 6.16 2.13 10.10
N VAL A 21 4.94 2.17 10.60
CA VAL A 21 3.75 1.75 9.87
C VAL A 21 2.78 2.92 9.80
N LEU A 22 2.31 3.21 8.60
CA LEU A 22 1.30 4.24 8.37
C LEU A 22 0.04 3.58 7.80
N SER A 23 -1.08 3.76 8.48
CA SER A 23 -2.40 3.32 8.01
C SER A 23 -3.16 4.51 7.45
N VAL A 24 -3.76 4.34 6.27
CA VAL A 24 -4.57 5.39 5.63
C VAL A 24 -5.95 4.84 5.30
N ASP A 25 -6.98 5.50 5.75
CA ASP A 25 -8.37 5.18 5.40
C ASP A 25 -9.23 6.43 5.50
N VAL A 26 -10.26 6.51 4.71
CA VAL A 26 -11.20 7.64 4.72
C VAL A 26 -12.20 7.52 5.88
N ASN A 27 -12.41 6.32 6.39
CA ASN A 27 -13.39 6.04 7.44
C ASN A 27 -12.83 6.35 8.83
N GLY A 28 -13.40 7.37 9.48
CA GLY A 28 -12.93 7.80 10.79
C GLY A 28 -13.06 6.74 11.88
N ARG A 29 -14.08 5.88 11.81
CA ARG A 29 -14.26 4.79 12.77
C ARG A 29 -13.15 3.75 12.66
N CYS A 30 -12.71 3.45 11.44
CA CYS A 30 -11.59 2.54 11.20
C CYS A 30 -10.30 3.13 11.78
N ILE A 31 -10.05 4.40 11.54
CA ILE A 31 -8.87 5.09 12.05
C ILE A 31 -8.87 5.12 13.59
N ASP A 32 -10.00 5.41 14.22
CA ASP A 32 -10.14 5.40 15.67
C ASP A 32 -9.87 4.00 16.24
N TYR A 33 -10.39 2.97 15.57
CA TYR A 33 -10.16 1.59 15.97
C TYR A 33 -8.68 1.21 15.88
N ILE A 34 -8.01 1.53 14.78
CA ILE A 34 -6.58 1.25 14.60
C ILE A 34 -5.76 1.95 15.69
N SER A 35 -6.06 3.22 15.96
CA SER A 35 -5.36 4.01 16.98
C SER A 35 -5.56 3.40 18.39
N LYS A 36 -6.78 2.96 18.67
CA LYS A 36 -7.10 2.29 19.93
C LYS A 36 -6.32 0.98 20.10
N MET A 37 -6.31 0.15 19.04
CA MET A 37 -5.60 -1.13 19.09
C MET A 37 -4.08 -0.93 19.19
N ALA A 38 -3.54 0.06 18.50
CA ALA A 38 -2.12 0.41 18.61
C ALA A 38 -1.76 0.80 20.05
N ALA A 39 -2.62 1.58 20.70
CA ALA A 39 -2.41 1.97 22.11
C ALA A 39 -2.49 0.76 23.05
N GLU A 40 -3.48 -0.12 22.86
CA GLU A 40 -3.65 -1.32 23.69
C GLU A 40 -2.46 -2.28 23.57
N PHE A 41 -1.94 -2.48 22.36
CA PHE A 41 -0.77 -3.34 22.11
C PHE A 41 0.56 -2.61 22.31
N LYS A 42 0.53 -1.32 22.65
CA LYS A 42 1.72 -0.48 22.85
C LYS A 42 2.62 -0.40 21.60
N PHE A 43 2.00 -0.38 20.43
CA PHE A 43 2.70 -0.19 19.16
C PHE A 43 2.97 1.29 18.92
N LYS A 44 4.15 1.76 19.34
CA LYS A 44 4.56 3.15 19.14
C LYS A 44 4.97 3.46 17.69
N ASN A 45 5.17 2.43 16.90
CA ASN A 45 5.60 2.50 15.50
C ASN A 45 4.45 2.62 14.50
N LEU A 46 3.19 2.64 14.96
CA LEU A 46 2.01 2.69 14.10
C LEU A 46 1.30 4.04 14.24
N THR A 47 1.07 4.70 13.11
CA THR A 47 0.28 5.94 13.02
C THR A 47 -0.86 5.73 12.03
N ALA A 48 -2.07 6.14 12.39
CA ALA A 48 -3.24 6.06 11.53
C ALA A 48 -3.68 7.46 11.10
N VAL A 49 -3.94 7.63 9.81
CA VAL A 49 -4.30 8.91 9.19
C VAL A 49 -5.64 8.76 8.47
N ARG A 50 -6.59 9.64 8.82
CA ARG A 50 -7.84 9.73 8.08
C ARG A 50 -7.63 10.58 6.84
N ALA A 51 -7.71 9.96 5.65
CA ALA A 51 -7.54 10.65 4.39
C ALA A 51 -8.14 9.84 3.25
N ASN A 52 -8.56 10.52 2.20
CA ASN A 52 -8.82 9.89 0.91
C ASN A 52 -7.49 9.44 0.31
N VAL A 53 -7.38 8.18 -0.07
CA VAL A 53 -6.11 7.59 -0.54
C VAL A 53 -5.59 8.33 -1.78
N PHE A 54 -6.44 8.66 -2.75
CA PHE A 54 -6.02 9.37 -3.96
C PHE A 54 -5.46 10.75 -3.64
N ALA A 55 -6.13 11.50 -2.76
CA ALA A 55 -5.67 12.80 -2.32
C ALA A 55 -4.34 12.69 -1.54
N PHE A 56 -4.23 11.68 -0.69
CA PHE A 56 -3.02 11.41 0.08
C PHE A 56 -1.83 11.11 -0.84
N LEU A 57 -2.02 10.24 -1.84
CA LEU A 57 -0.97 9.85 -2.79
C LEU A 57 -0.61 10.94 -3.80
N SER A 58 -1.47 11.94 -3.97
CA SER A 58 -1.21 13.06 -4.89
C SER A 58 -0.14 14.02 -4.37
N ARG A 59 0.24 13.90 -3.11
CA ARG A 59 1.33 14.69 -2.53
C ARG A 59 2.64 13.94 -2.69
N PRO A 60 3.72 14.60 -3.10
CA PRO A 60 5.03 13.99 -3.04
C PRO A 60 5.41 13.77 -1.58
N ALA A 61 5.86 12.60 -1.25
CA ALA A 61 6.21 12.28 0.13
C ALA A 61 7.35 11.27 0.19
N GLY A 62 7.71 10.88 1.40
CA GLY A 62 8.83 10.02 1.68
C GLY A 62 8.72 8.62 1.07
N SER A 63 9.80 7.88 1.15
CA SER A 63 9.94 6.54 0.61
C SER A 63 9.51 5.48 1.59
N TYR A 64 8.65 4.57 1.17
CA TYR A 64 8.24 3.40 1.93
C TYR A 64 8.79 2.13 1.29
N ASP A 65 9.25 1.20 2.11
CA ASP A 65 9.81 -0.07 1.64
C ASP A 65 8.73 -1.04 1.16
N VAL A 66 7.57 -1.02 1.80
CA VAL A 66 6.43 -1.85 1.44
C VAL A 66 5.16 -1.00 1.50
N ILE A 67 4.39 -1.05 0.42
CA ILE A 67 3.06 -0.42 0.36
C ILE A 67 2.05 -1.51 0.01
N PHE A 68 1.00 -1.61 0.82
CA PHE A 68 -0.12 -2.54 0.58
C PHE A 68 -1.40 -1.73 0.35
N ALA A 69 -2.20 -2.12 -0.62
CA ALA A 69 -3.49 -1.49 -0.91
C ALA A 69 -4.57 -2.55 -1.12
N ASP A 70 -5.69 -2.38 -0.42
CA ASP A 70 -6.88 -3.23 -0.57
C ASP A 70 -8.11 -2.34 -0.81
N PRO A 71 -8.23 -1.72 -2.00
CA PRO A 71 -9.38 -0.86 -2.29
C PRO A 71 -10.66 -1.68 -2.45
N PRO A 72 -11.83 -1.08 -2.15
CA PRO A 72 -13.11 -1.72 -2.47
C PRO A 72 -13.18 -2.06 -3.96
N TYR A 73 -13.70 -3.25 -4.29
CA TYR A 73 -13.73 -3.73 -5.67
C TYR A 73 -14.62 -2.91 -6.60
N ASP A 74 -15.58 -2.19 -6.04
CA ASP A 74 -16.47 -1.28 -6.78
C ASP A 74 -15.96 0.16 -6.87
N LEU A 75 -14.78 0.43 -6.30
CA LEU A 75 -14.20 1.77 -6.33
C LEU A 75 -13.75 2.12 -7.75
N GLU A 76 -14.21 3.28 -8.26
CA GLU A 76 -13.76 3.78 -9.55
C GLU A 76 -12.29 4.18 -9.51
N ASN A 77 -11.59 3.95 -10.61
CA ASN A 77 -10.18 4.33 -10.78
C ASN A 77 -9.22 3.70 -9.76
N ARG A 78 -9.58 2.57 -9.18
CA ARG A 78 -8.71 1.89 -8.21
C ARG A 78 -7.34 1.50 -8.79
N GLU A 79 -7.28 1.26 -10.10
CA GLU A 79 -6.01 0.98 -10.79
C GLU A 79 -5.07 2.19 -10.83
N SER A 80 -5.58 3.41 -10.68
CA SER A 80 -4.75 4.61 -10.64
C SER A 80 -3.93 4.74 -9.34
N VAL A 81 -4.23 3.92 -8.33
CA VAL A 81 -3.42 3.84 -7.10
C VAL A 81 -1.97 3.46 -7.44
N ALA A 82 -1.78 2.46 -8.29
CA ALA A 82 -0.43 2.06 -8.74
C ALA A 82 0.27 3.21 -9.45
N GLN A 83 -0.43 3.89 -10.35
CA GLN A 83 0.13 5.04 -11.07
C GLN A 83 0.61 6.13 -10.13
N LEU A 84 -0.22 6.53 -9.17
CA LEU A 84 0.12 7.58 -8.20
C LEU A 84 1.33 7.21 -7.32
N ILE A 85 1.42 5.95 -6.90
CA ILE A 85 2.53 5.47 -6.09
C ILE A 85 3.86 5.64 -6.83
N PHE A 86 3.92 5.24 -8.10
CA PHE A 86 5.15 5.30 -8.87
C PHE A 86 5.46 6.69 -9.39
N GLU A 87 4.47 7.47 -9.82
CA GLU A 87 4.68 8.84 -10.30
C GLU A 87 5.14 9.79 -9.20
N ASN A 88 4.65 9.62 -7.98
CA ASN A 88 4.94 10.52 -6.86
C ASN A 88 6.03 9.97 -5.90
N ASN A 89 6.75 8.95 -6.31
CA ASN A 89 7.89 8.39 -5.59
C ASN A 89 7.59 7.94 -4.15
N TRP A 90 6.42 7.32 -3.95
CA TRP A 90 6.04 6.79 -2.65
C TRP A 90 6.80 5.53 -2.26
N LEU A 91 7.34 4.80 -3.24
CA LEU A 91 8.03 3.53 -3.02
C LEU A 91 9.53 3.71 -3.09
N ALA A 92 10.25 3.18 -2.09
CA ALA A 92 11.70 3.18 -2.06
C ALA A 92 12.26 2.30 -3.17
N ASP A 93 13.50 2.56 -3.58
CA ASP A 93 14.24 1.68 -4.49
C ASP A 93 14.28 0.26 -3.90
N GLU A 94 14.03 -0.74 -4.73
CA GLU A 94 13.90 -2.15 -4.35
C GLU A 94 12.67 -2.43 -3.45
N GLY A 95 11.78 -1.44 -3.28
CA GLY A 95 10.55 -1.59 -2.51
C GLY A 95 9.49 -2.40 -3.25
N TRP A 96 8.51 -2.88 -2.49
CA TRP A 96 7.39 -3.66 -3.00
C TRP A 96 6.08 -2.93 -2.80
N PHE A 97 5.26 -2.89 -3.86
CA PHE A 97 3.86 -2.52 -3.77
C PHE A 97 3.00 -3.75 -4.03
N ILE A 98 2.06 -4.03 -3.16
CA ILE A 98 1.15 -5.18 -3.24
C ILE A 98 -0.27 -4.66 -3.28
N MET A 99 -1.03 -5.02 -4.31
CA MET A 99 -2.42 -4.62 -4.44
C MET A 99 -3.34 -5.84 -4.51
N GLU A 100 -4.31 -5.86 -3.59
CA GLU A 100 -5.39 -6.83 -3.63
C GLU A 100 -6.48 -6.35 -4.58
N HIS A 101 -6.97 -7.23 -5.45
CA HIS A 101 -8.01 -6.90 -6.41
C HIS A 101 -8.76 -8.16 -6.86
N ASP A 102 -9.80 -7.98 -7.67
CA ASP A 102 -10.53 -9.06 -8.31
C ASP A 102 -10.00 -9.33 -9.73
N LYS A 103 -10.69 -10.21 -10.46
CA LYS A 103 -10.31 -10.61 -11.82
C LYS A 103 -10.54 -9.52 -12.88
N TYR A 104 -11.27 -8.44 -12.54
CA TYR A 104 -11.70 -7.44 -13.52
C TYR A 104 -10.65 -6.39 -13.83
N ILE A 105 -9.58 -6.33 -13.06
CA ILE A 105 -8.42 -5.50 -13.39
C ILE A 105 -7.18 -6.36 -13.54
N SER A 106 -6.25 -5.91 -14.39
CA SER A 106 -4.97 -6.58 -14.60
C SER A 106 -3.87 -5.54 -14.65
N PHE A 107 -2.73 -5.86 -14.06
CA PHE A 107 -1.55 -5.01 -14.05
C PHE A 107 -0.39 -5.59 -14.85
N LYS A 108 -0.65 -6.65 -15.64
CA LYS A 108 0.42 -7.38 -16.36
C LYS A 108 1.21 -6.49 -17.31
N ASP A 109 0.60 -5.43 -17.83
CA ASP A 109 1.26 -4.49 -18.74
C ASP A 109 1.95 -3.32 -18.05
N HIS A 110 1.87 -3.25 -16.70
CA HIS A 110 2.52 -2.19 -15.94
C HIS A 110 4.05 -2.41 -15.92
N PRO A 111 4.87 -1.34 -16.14
CA PRO A 111 6.33 -1.47 -16.23
C PRO A 111 6.98 -2.12 -15.01
N TYR A 112 6.40 -1.95 -13.82
CA TYR A 112 6.96 -2.47 -12.58
C TYR A 112 6.23 -3.71 -12.05
N PHE A 113 5.30 -4.28 -12.84
CA PHE A 113 4.62 -5.52 -12.47
C PHE A 113 5.63 -6.65 -12.37
N SER A 114 5.59 -7.40 -11.25
CA SER A 114 6.46 -8.54 -11.01
C SER A 114 5.73 -9.87 -11.14
N GLU A 115 4.69 -10.07 -10.36
CA GLU A 115 3.93 -11.32 -10.37
C GLU A 115 2.51 -11.10 -9.84
N GLU A 116 1.62 -12.04 -10.16
CA GLU A 116 0.28 -12.11 -9.62
C GLU A 116 0.08 -13.45 -8.93
N ARG A 117 -0.51 -13.43 -7.73
CA ARG A 117 -0.91 -14.62 -7.00
C ARG A 117 -2.41 -14.61 -6.79
N ARG A 118 -3.03 -15.77 -6.90
CA ARG A 118 -4.47 -15.94 -6.72
C ARG A 118 -4.78 -16.88 -5.56
N TYR A 119 -5.77 -16.49 -4.77
CA TYR A 119 -6.33 -17.30 -3.72
C TYR A 119 -7.85 -17.23 -3.86
N GLY A 120 -8.43 -18.21 -4.57
CA GLY A 120 -9.85 -18.18 -4.93
C GLY A 120 -10.17 -17.00 -5.84
N LYS A 121 -11.06 -16.11 -5.39
CA LYS A 121 -11.45 -14.90 -6.12
C LYS A 121 -10.54 -13.71 -5.84
N ILE A 122 -9.62 -13.85 -4.90
CA ILE A 122 -8.73 -12.77 -4.48
C ILE A 122 -7.45 -12.85 -5.30
N HIS A 123 -7.08 -11.73 -5.91
CA HIS A 123 -5.85 -11.58 -6.67
C HIS A 123 -4.93 -10.61 -5.93
N PHE A 124 -3.65 -10.93 -5.87
CA PHE A 124 -2.61 -10.05 -5.37
C PHE A 124 -1.63 -9.77 -6.51
N SER A 125 -1.53 -8.53 -6.92
CA SER A 125 -0.50 -8.09 -7.87
C SER A 125 0.67 -7.49 -7.10
N PHE A 126 1.87 -7.95 -7.43
CA PHE A 126 3.12 -7.51 -6.83
C PHE A 126 3.89 -6.66 -7.82
N PHE A 127 4.30 -5.47 -7.37
CA PHE A 127 5.11 -4.54 -8.15
C PHE A 127 6.41 -4.32 -7.41
N ARG A 128 7.50 -4.26 -8.14
CA ARG A 128 8.79 -3.98 -7.55
C ARG A 128 9.46 -2.81 -8.24
N LYS A 129 9.89 -1.83 -7.45
CA LYS A 129 10.68 -0.73 -7.97
C LYS A 129 12.13 -1.21 -8.08
N PRO A 130 12.77 -1.13 -9.28
CA PRO A 130 14.17 -1.54 -9.40
C PRO A 130 15.08 -0.61 -8.59
N GLY A 131 16.21 -1.14 -8.18
CA GLY A 131 17.25 -0.33 -7.55
C GLY A 131 17.88 0.65 -8.53
N ALA A 132 18.52 1.70 -8.03
CA ALA A 132 19.13 2.74 -8.84
C ALA A 132 20.19 2.20 -9.82
N GLU A 133 20.95 1.17 -9.42
CA GLU A 133 21.95 0.52 -10.27
C GLU A 133 21.33 -0.20 -11.47
N ASN A 134 20.15 -0.80 -11.27
CA ASN A 134 19.44 -1.50 -12.33
C ASN A 134 18.77 -0.55 -13.33
N SER A 135 18.43 0.67 -12.93
CA SER A 135 17.86 1.65 -13.83
C SER A 135 18.89 2.26 -14.79
N GLU A 136 20.16 2.34 -14.40
CA GLU A 136 21.25 2.80 -15.24
C GLU A 136 21.65 1.77 -16.30
N SER A 137 21.49 0.49 -16.04
CA SER A 137 21.88 -0.59 -16.94
C SER A 137 20.88 -0.83 -18.08
N GLN A 138 19.75 -0.16 -18.11
CA GLN A 138 18.72 -0.30 -19.15
C GLN A 138 18.79 0.77 -20.25
N ASP A 139 19.71 1.68 -20.14
CA ASP A 139 19.92 2.73 -21.17
C ASP A 139 20.82 2.23 -22.34
#